data_a7bfd84f564629342cba06a262610f31
#
_entry.id   a7bfd84f564629342cba06a262610f31
#
_cell.length_a   1.000
_cell.length_b   1.000
_cell.length_c   1.000
_cell.angle_alpha   90.00
_cell.angle_beta   90.00
_cell.angle_gamma   90.00
#
_symmetry.space_group_name_H-M   'P 1'
#
loop_
_entity.id
_entity.type
_entity.pdbx_description
1 polymer ?
#
loop_
_entity_poly.entity_id
_entity_poly.type
_entity_poly.pdbx_seq_one_letter_code
_entity_poly.pdbx_strand_id
1 'polypeptide(L)'
;MSILNSDSPAALRHYRNLNTVKKGDSLISVKNNPVKYGYVEDKDIVRSMVVWEIIDLNEKINRPFYYNSDGLVASTKSLYQLLLDGVNDGSIKEVYKDEMFKDRMTKQEIENATKFVRVDDAYIERVNAGEKISEEEKQQYIDVYETKSENVKMLKIKGMWYIDRRDAQLKYRLLGIAAMGKDPASYALRGPNGEPLGNADELIDLFWVFYPSAREVLANAIVFNNKNLSSDLTFDDLLNARRFSSIIYRSENGYGTGNIKDYIPNDANAQLEESERIKNQILEMENDMWNY
;
A
#
# COMPACT_ATOMS: atom_id res chain seq x y z
N MET A 1 -8.26 4.00 -30.14
CA MET A 1 -7.51 5.05 -29.44
C MET A 1 -8.47 6.08 -28.90
N SER A 2 -8.63 6.15 -27.60
CA SER A 2 -9.60 7.04 -26.94
C SER A 2 -9.29 8.53 -27.12
N ILE A 3 -8.01 8.88 -27.32
CA ILE A 3 -7.58 10.28 -27.56
C ILE A 3 -8.16 10.87 -28.84
N LEU A 4 -8.38 10.04 -29.85
CA LEU A 4 -8.99 10.49 -31.12
C LEU A 4 -10.51 10.48 -31.08
N ASN A 5 -11.10 9.99 -30.02
CA ASN A 5 -12.55 9.99 -29.80
C ASN A 5 -12.88 10.96 -28.66
N SER A 6 -13.20 12.20 -29.04
CA SER A 6 -13.50 13.29 -28.09
C SER A 6 -14.71 13.00 -27.18
N ASP A 7 -15.54 12.05 -27.53
CA ASP A 7 -16.75 11.68 -26.77
C ASP A 7 -16.46 10.57 -25.75
N SER A 8 -15.26 10.02 -25.75
CA SER A 8 -14.89 8.98 -24.76
C SER A 8 -14.72 9.59 -23.36
N PRO A 9 -15.11 8.88 -22.30
CA PRO A 9 -14.90 9.35 -20.93
C PRO A 9 -13.42 9.63 -20.60
N ALA A 10 -12.49 8.90 -21.25
CA ALA A 10 -11.06 9.12 -21.10
C ALA A 10 -10.60 10.43 -21.77
N ALA A 11 -11.11 10.75 -22.96
CA ALA A 11 -10.81 12.01 -23.63
C ALA A 11 -11.40 13.20 -22.87
N LEU A 12 -12.64 13.07 -22.38
CA LEU A 12 -13.29 14.12 -21.58
C LEU A 12 -12.53 14.40 -20.28
N ARG A 13 -11.96 13.38 -19.66
CA ARG A 13 -11.09 13.55 -18.48
C ARG A 13 -9.80 14.28 -18.81
N HIS A 14 -9.16 13.90 -19.90
CA HIS A 14 -7.93 14.52 -20.37
C HIS A 14 -8.10 16.03 -20.64
N TYR A 15 -9.15 16.39 -21.34
CA TYR A 15 -9.39 17.80 -21.69
C TYR A 15 -9.88 18.68 -20.53
N ARG A 16 -10.42 18.10 -19.47
CA ARG A 16 -11.05 18.88 -18.41
C ARG A 16 -10.31 18.87 -17.07
N ASN A 17 -9.30 18.04 -16.91
CA ASN A 17 -8.63 17.82 -15.59
C ASN A 17 -9.65 17.61 -14.47
N LEU A 18 -10.80 17.01 -14.75
CA LEU A 18 -11.94 17.01 -13.88
C LEU A 18 -12.52 15.59 -13.81
N ASN A 19 -12.53 15.05 -12.62
CA ASN A 19 -13.42 13.95 -12.26
C ASN A 19 -14.91 14.40 -12.27
N THR A 20 -15.22 15.41 -13.08
CA THR A 20 -16.55 16.00 -13.15
C THR A 20 -16.96 16.18 -14.62
N VAL A 21 -18.17 15.76 -14.94
CA VAL A 21 -18.81 15.99 -16.24
C VAL A 21 -19.99 16.92 -16.03
N LYS A 22 -20.09 17.95 -16.89
CA LYS A 22 -21.23 18.84 -16.87
C LYS A 22 -22.45 18.12 -17.48
N LYS A 23 -23.49 17.91 -16.68
CA LYS A 23 -24.77 17.38 -17.10
C LYS A 23 -25.82 18.43 -16.83
N GLY A 24 -26.22 19.19 -17.89
CA GLY A 24 -26.97 20.42 -17.72
C GLY A 24 -26.16 21.49 -16.98
N ASP A 25 -26.73 22.12 -15.98
CA ASP A 25 -26.04 23.13 -15.15
C ASP A 25 -25.28 22.52 -13.95
N SER A 26 -25.34 21.20 -13.76
CA SER A 26 -24.72 20.52 -12.64
C SER A 26 -23.42 19.84 -13.04
N LEU A 27 -22.37 20.01 -12.22
CA LEU A 27 -21.12 19.25 -12.32
C LEU A 27 -21.30 17.92 -11.57
N ILE A 28 -21.24 16.82 -12.30
CA ILE A 28 -21.33 15.48 -11.72
C ILE A 28 -19.92 14.88 -11.65
N SER A 29 -19.51 14.46 -10.47
CA SER A 29 -18.27 13.72 -10.30
C SER A 29 -18.35 12.37 -11.01
N VAL A 30 -17.43 12.11 -11.92
CA VAL A 30 -17.30 10.81 -12.61
C VAL A 30 -16.30 10.00 -11.85
N LYS A 31 -16.77 9.02 -11.11
CA LYS A 31 -15.89 8.02 -10.47
C LYS A 31 -15.22 7.17 -11.54
N ASN A 32 -13.92 6.99 -11.40
CA ASN A 32 -13.18 6.01 -12.17
C ASN A 32 -13.53 4.62 -11.64
N ASN A 33 -14.01 3.75 -12.53
CA ASN A 33 -14.14 2.35 -12.18
C ASN A 33 -12.81 1.64 -12.44
N PRO A 34 -12.30 0.84 -11.50
CA PRO A 34 -11.13 0.02 -11.74
C PRO A 34 -11.37 -0.93 -12.92
N VAL A 35 -10.34 -1.17 -13.72
CA VAL A 35 -10.41 -2.15 -14.82
C VAL A 35 -10.77 -3.52 -14.24
N LYS A 36 -11.85 -4.12 -14.75
CA LYS A 36 -12.29 -5.43 -14.28
C LYS A 36 -11.25 -6.49 -14.63
N TYR A 37 -10.91 -7.31 -13.66
CA TYR A 37 -10.15 -8.52 -13.92
C TYR A 37 -11.00 -9.54 -14.71
N GLY A 38 -10.37 -10.22 -15.67
CA GLY A 38 -10.99 -11.38 -16.28
C GLY A 38 -11.33 -12.44 -15.23
N TYR A 39 -12.49 -13.05 -15.34
CA TYR A 39 -12.85 -14.17 -14.49
C TYR A 39 -11.98 -15.39 -14.83
N VAL A 40 -11.42 -16.03 -13.81
CA VAL A 40 -10.58 -17.23 -13.93
C VAL A 40 -11.09 -18.26 -12.91
N GLU A 41 -11.39 -19.46 -13.37
CA GLU A 41 -11.69 -20.60 -12.50
C GLU A 41 -10.39 -21.34 -12.14
N ASP A 42 -10.38 -22.02 -11.01
CA ASP A 42 -9.19 -22.77 -10.57
C ASP A 42 -8.72 -23.80 -11.62
N LYS A 43 -9.66 -24.40 -12.34
CA LYS A 43 -9.35 -25.33 -13.45
C LYS A 43 -8.66 -24.69 -14.65
N ASP A 44 -8.76 -23.35 -14.79
CA ASP A 44 -8.13 -22.60 -15.87
C ASP A 44 -6.69 -22.19 -15.51
N ILE A 45 -6.27 -22.37 -14.26
CA ILE A 45 -4.92 -22.09 -13.79
C ILE A 45 -4.06 -23.34 -13.99
N VAL A 46 -3.11 -23.25 -14.92
CA VAL A 46 -2.17 -24.36 -15.20
C VAL A 46 -1.06 -24.41 -14.16
N ARG A 47 -0.52 -23.24 -13.84
CA ARG A 47 0.59 -23.07 -12.90
C ARG A 47 0.44 -21.71 -12.21
N SER A 48 0.79 -21.64 -10.95
CA SER A 48 0.77 -20.38 -10.21
C SER A 48 1.92 -20.31 -9.21
N MET A 49 2.29 -19.06 -8.85
CA MET A 49 3.25 -18.75 -7.81
C MET A 49 2.76 -17.50 -7.08
N VAL A 50 2.64 -17.60 -5.77
CA VAL A 50 2.38 -16.44 -4.92
C VAL A 50 3.72 -15.86 -4.49
N VAL A 51 3.86 -14.55 -4.60
CA VAL A 51 5.07 -13.82 -4.21
C VAL A 51 4.73 -12.68 -3.27
N TRP A 52 5.64 -12.44 -2.34
CA TRP A 52 5.63 -11.27 -1.46
C TRP A 52 6.85 -10.44 -1.77
N GLU A 53 6.61 -9.17 -2.01
CA GLU A 53 7.63 -8.25 -2.49
C GLU A 53 7.68 -7.01 -1.62
N ILE A 54 8.88 -6.44 -1.48
CA ILE A 54 9.11 -5.16 -0.81
C ILE A 54 9.39 -4.11 -1.88
N ILE A 55 8.71 -2.98 -1.76
CA ILE A 55 8.90 -1.77 -2.57
C ILE A 55 9.59 -0.74 -1.70
N ASP A 56 10.83 -0.39 -2.01
CA ASP A 56 11.55 0.69 -1.33
C ASP A 56 11.12 2.04 -1.91
N LEU A 57 10.51 2.89 -1.08
CA LEU A 57 10.02 4.21 -1.48
C LEU A 57 11.14 5.25 -1.70
N ASN A 58 12.36 4.95 -1.28
CA ASN A 58 13.53 5.80 -1.56
C ASN A 58 13.97 5.69 -3.03
N GLU A 59 13.66 4.58 -3.70
CA GLU A 59 13.97 4.41 -5.10
C GLU A 59 13.21 5.41 -5.97
N LYS A 60 13.89 6.00 -6.95
CA LYS A 60 13.33 7.03 -7.83
C LYS A 60 12.07 6.59 -8.57
N ILE A 61 12.02 5.33 -9.01
CA ILE A 61 10.87 4.77 -9.73
C ILE A 61 9.64 4.63 -8.83
N ASN A 62 9.85 4.41 -7.52
CA ASN A 62 8.81 4.18 -6.54
C ASN A 62 8.28 5.47 -5.87
N ARG A 63 8.93 6.60 -6.11
CA ARG A 63 8.52 7.90 -5.56
C ARG A 63 7.05 8.28 -5.79
N PRO A 64 6.39 7.91 -6.90
CA PRO A 64 4.97 8.19 -7.08
C PRO A 64 4.07 7.68 -5.95
N PHE A 65 4.48 6.62 -5.24
CA PHE A 65 3.75 6.10 -4.06
C PHE A 65 3.97 6.92 -2.78
N TYR A 66 5.08 7.66 -2.73
CA TYR A 66 5.52 8.39 -1.55
C TYR A 66 5.04 9.83 -1.51
N TYR A 67 4.94 10.49 -2.68
CA TYR A 67 4.67 11.92 -2.74
C TYR A 67 3.31 12.27 -2.13
N ASN A 68 3.37 13.20 -1.16
CA ASN A 68 2.25 13.90 -0.61
C ASN A 68 2.47 15.39 -0.92
N SER A 69 1.64 16.01 -1.76
CA SER A 69 1.76 17.43 -2.06
C SER A 69 0.48 18.14 -1.68
N ASP A 70 0.57 19.05 -0.73
CA ASP A 70 -0.47 20.02 -0.41
C ASP A 70 -0.44 21.21 -1.39
N GLY A 71 -0.29 20.90 -2.69
CA GLY A 71 -0.17 21.91 -3.72
C GLY A 71 -1.47 22.68 -3.95
N LEU A 72 -1.34 23.97 -4.23
CA LEU A 72 -2.45 24.89 -4.55
C LEU A 72 -3.31 24.44 -5.76
N VAL A 73 -2.85 23.49 -6.58
CA VAL A 73 -3.51 23.09 -7.84
C VAL A 73 -4.02 21.65 -7.81
N ALA A 74 -3.38 20.76 -7.07
CA ALA A 74 -3.85 19.38 -6.88
C ALA A 74 -3.27 18.84 -5.56
N SER A 75 -4.16 18.42 -4.67
CA SER A 75 -3.77 17.65 -3.48
C SER A 75 -3.54 16.21 -3.91
N THR A 76 -2.27 15.81 -4.00
CA THR A 76 -1.91 14.40 -4.20
C THR A 76 -1.52 13.80 -2.86
N LYS A 77 -2.18 12.71 -2.48
CA LYS A 77 -1.87 11.97 -1.26
C LYS A 77 -0.88 10.84 -1.58
N SER A 78 -0.04 10.49 -0.61
CA SER A 78 0.75 9.26 -0.72
C SER A 78 -0.15 8.03 -0.68
N LEU A 79 0.34 6.89 -1.19
CA LEU A 79 -0.42 5.65 -1.14
C LEU A 79 -0.80 5.27 0.31
N TYR A 80 0.14 5.43 1.26
CA TYR A 80 -0.13 5.18 2.67
C TYR A 80 -1.28 6.04 3.21
N GLN A 81 -1.23 7.36 2.98
CA GLN A 81 -2.27 8.28 3.44
C GLN A 81 -3.62 7.96 2.82
N LEU A 82 -3.63 7.61 1.55
CA LEU A 82 -4.86 7.23 0.85
C LEU A 82 -5.48 5.95 1.42
N LEU A 83 -4.65 4.94 1.71
CA LEU A 83 -5.12 3.71 2.34
C LEU A 83 -5.65 3.98 3.75
N LEU A 84 -4.93 4.77 4.55
CA LEU A 84 -5.33 5.12 5.92
C LEU A 84 -6.65 5.92 5.92
N ASP A 85 -6.80 6.90 5.03
CA ASP A 85 -8.03 7.67 4.89
C ASP A 85 -9.21 6.76 4.49
N GLY A 86 -9.00 5.85 3.51
CA GLY A 86 -10.02 4.91 3.07
C GLY A 86 -10.43 3.90 4.15
N VAL A 87 -9.55 3.57 5.07
CA VAL A 87 -9.86 2.76 6.26
C VAL A 87 -10.66 3.56 7.27
N ASN A 88 -10.26 4.81 7.53
CA ASN A 88 -10.91 5.68 8.51
C ASN A 88 -12.33 6.06 8.09
N ASP A 89 -12.54 6.38 6.81
CA ASP A 89 -13.87 6.71 6.28
C ASP A 89 -14.75 5.48 6.00
N GLY A 90 -14.17 4.27 6.08
CA GLY A 90 -14.87 3.00 5.89
C GLY A 90 -15.06 2.60 4.42
N SER A 91 -14.42 3.27 3.47
CA SER A 91 -14.39 2.89 2.06
C SER A 91 -13.61 1.60 1.86
N ILE A 92 -12.55 1.39 2.67
CA ILE A 92 -11.78 0.15 2.71
C ILE A 92 -12.18 -0.62 3.95
N LYS A 93 -12.79 -1.80 3.77
CA LYS A 93 -13.37 -2.59 4.86
C LYS A 93 -12.53 -3.79 5.25
N GLU A 94 -11.64 -4.24 4.37
CA GLU A 94 -10.89 -5.48 4.56
C GLU A 94 -9.43 -5.18 4.89
N VAL A 95 -9.18 -5.00 6.20
CA VAL A 95 -7.89 -4.70 6.78
C VAL A 95 -7.50 -5.81 7.75
N TYR A 96 -6.25 -6.24 7.69
CA TYR A 96 -5.74 -7.41 8.39
C TYR A 96 -4.41 -7.13 9.09
N LYS A 97 -4.10 -7.92 10.12
CA LYS A 97 -2.82 -7.86 10.85
C LYS A 97 -1.68 -8.51 10.07
N ASP A 98 -2.01 -9.51 9.28
CA ASP A 98 -1.06 -10.41 8.65
C ASP A 98 -1.25 -10.50 7.13
N GLU A 99 -0.19 -10.92 6.46
CA GLU A 99 -0.14 -11.12 5.02
C GLU A 99 -1.00 -12.30 4.49
N MET A 100 -1.53 -13.12 5.40
CA MET A 100 -2.39 -14.26 5.05
C MET A 100 -3.88 -13.91 5.08
N PHE A 101 -4.21 -12.67 5.49
CA PHE A 101 -5.58 -12.17 5.58
C PHE A 101 -6.49 -13.01 6.50
N LYS A 102 -5.93 -13.52 7.61
CA LYS A 102 -6.69 -14.33 8.58
C LYS A 102 -7.32 -13.47 9.67
N ASP A 103 -6.51 -12.60 10.25
CA ASP A 103 -6.91 -11.81 11.40
C ASP A 103 -7.28 -10.39 10.98
N ARG A 104 -8.57 -10.08 10.95
CA ARG A 104 -9.07 -8.74 10.65
C ARG A 104 -8.74 -7.76 11.77
N MET A 105 -8.33 -6.57 11.37
CA MET A 105 -8.12 -5.46 12.29
C MET A 105 -9.41 -4.66 12.50
N THR A 106 -9.67 -4.30 13.74
CA THR A 106 -10.66 -3.30 14.09
C THR A 106 -10.09 -1.89 13.88
N LYS A 107 -10.96 -0.87 13.78
CA LYS A 107 -10.52 0.53 13.67
C LYS A 107 -9.59 0.94 14.82
N GLN A 108 -9.88 0.47 16.03
CA GLN A 108 -9.06 0.77 17.21
C GLN A 108 -7.68 0.14 17.14
N GLU A 109 -7.55 -1.07 16.62
CA GLU A 109 -6.26 -1.73 16.41
C GLU A 109 -5.43 -1.03 15.34
N ILE A 110 -6.08 -0.53 14.28
CA ILE A 110 -5.41 0.25 13.23
C ILE A 110 -4.95 1.61 13.78
N GLU A 111 -5.80 2.26 14.57
CA GLU A 111 -5.43 3.50 15.26
C GLU A 111 -4.24 3.26 16.20
N ASN A 112 -4.24 2.19 16.97
CA ASN A 112 -3.13 1.84 17.86
C ASN A 112 -1.84 1.50 17.09
N ALA A 113 -1.93 0.92 15.90
CA ALA A 113 -0.77 0.61 15.06
C ALA A 113 -0.18 1.85 14.37
N THR A 114 -0.99 2.88 14.16
CA THR A 114 -0.58 4.10 13.44
C THR A 114 -0.40 5.31 14.34
N LYS A 115 -0.89 5.24 15.58
CA LYS A 115 -0.89 6.36 16.53
C LYS A 115 -0.63 5.86 17.95
N PHE A 116 0.24 6.55 18.64
CA PHE A 116 0.50 6.31 20.06
C PHE A 116 0.26 7.60 20.85
N VAL A 117 -0.46 7.50 21.95
CA VAL A 117 -0.76 8.63 22.84
C VAL A 117 0.01 8.40 24.13
N ARG A 118 0.96 9.29 24.40
CA ARG A 118 1.69 9.34 25.67
C ARG A 118 1.03 10.34 26.59
N VAL A 119 0.73 9.90 27.79
CA VAL A 119 0.26 10.77 28.86
C VAL A 119 1.41 10.99 29.84
N ASP A 120 1.68 12.24 30.20
CA ASP A 120 2.74 12.58 31.16
C ASP A 120 2.38 12.03 32.56
N ASP A 121 3.39 11.50 33.26
CA ASP A 121 3.23 10.98 34.62
C ASP A 121 2.73 12.07 35.57
N ALA A 122 3.13 13.32 35.37
CA ALA A 122 2.66 14.46 36.15
C ALA A 122 1.13 14.65 36.04
N TYR A 123 0.53 14.37 34.87
CA TYR A 123 -0.91 14.39 34.71
C TYR A 123 -1.59 13.30 35.52
N ILE A 124 -1.00 12.08 35.47
CA ILE A 124 -1.54 10.92 36.20
C ILE A 124 -1.50 11.20 37.71
N GLU A 125 -0.41 11.78 38.22
CA GLU A 125 -0.27 12.16 39.63
C GLU A 125 -1.31 13.19 40.05
N ARG A 126 -1.55 14.23 39.24
CA ARG A 126 -2.56 15.28 39.53
C ARG A 126 -3.99 14.73 39.50
N VAL A 127 -4.31 13.84 38.54
CA VAL A 127 -5.61 13.16 38.48
C VAL A 127 -5.81 12.25 39.70
N ASN A 128 -4.79 11.53 40.11
CA ASN A 128 -4.82 10.65 41.30
C ASN A 128 -4.95 11.47 42.61
N ALA A 129 -4.43 12.70 42.65
CA ALA A 129 -4.60 13.64 43.75
C ALA A 129 -6.01 14.27 43.80
N GLY A 130 -6.87 13.97 42.80
CA GLY A 130 -8.23 14.50 42.73
C GLY A 130 -8.37 15.91 42.19
N GLU A 131 -7.33 16.42 41.52
CA GLU A 131 -7.39 17.74 40.88
C GLU A 131 -8.31 17.71 39.66
N LYS A 132 -9.14 18.74 39.50
CA LYS A 132 -9.93 18.94 38.28
C LYS A 132 -9.07 19.68 37.25
N ILE A 133 -8.63 18.97 36.24
CA ILE A 133 -7.82 19.51 35.15
C ILE A 133 -8.77 19.87 34.00
N SER A 134 -8.63 21.07 33.42
CA SER A 134 -9.41 21.48 32.26
C SER A 134 -8.97 20.73 30.99
N GLU A 135 -9.85 20.65 29.98
CA GLU A 135 -9.50 20.00 28.71
C GLU A 135 -8.34 20.71 27.97
N GLU A 136 -8.19 22.01 28.18
CA GLU A 136 -7.07 22.80 27.63
C GLU A 136 -5.75 22.46 28.31
N GLU A 137 -5.76 22.30 29.63
CA GLU A 137 -4.59 21.86 30.40
C GLU A 137 -4.24 20.40 30.11
N LYS A 138 -5.23 19.54 29.91
CA LYS A 138 -5.04 18.13 29.55
C LYS A 138 -4.23 17.97 28.26
N GLN A 139 -4.48 18.81 27.24
CA GLN A 139 -3.74 18.78 25.98
C GLN A 139 -2.25 19.07 26.14
N GLN A 140 -1.82 19.77 27.20
CA GLN A 140 -0.41 20.04 27.46
C GLN A 140 0.34 18.84 28.02
N TYR A 141 -0.37 17.85 28.54
CA TYR A 141 0.19 16.61 29.12
C TYR A 141 0.03 15.39 28.22
N ILE A 142 -0.50 15.59 27.00
CA ILE A 142 -0.74 14.52 26.06
C ILE A 142 0.10 14.76 24.82
N ASP A 143 1.10 13.90 24.62
CA ASP A 143 1.87 13.83 23.40
C ASP A 143 1.26 12.80 22.46
N VAL A 144 0.96 13.21 21.23
CA VAL A 144 0.42 12.33 20.20
C VAL A 144 1.50 12.07 19.16
N TYR A 145 1.89 10.82 19.05
CA TYR A 145 2.83 10.33 18.03
C TYR A 145 2.04 9.58 16.95
N GLU A 146 2.04 10.11 15.75
CA GLU A 146 1.32 9.55 14.63
C GLU A 146 2.27 9.19 13.49
N THR A 147 2.08 8.03 12.88
CA THR A 147 2.83 7.63 11.71
C THR A 147 2.35 8.44 10.50
N LYS A 148 3.17 9.39 10.08
CA LYS A 148 2.94 10.18 8.87
C LYS A 148 3.51 9.48 7.64
N SER A 149 3.12 9.92 6.45
CA SER A 149 3.66 9.41 5.17
C SER A 149 5.19 9.41 5.13
N GLU A 150 5.83 10.38 5.78
CA GLU A 150 7.29 10.50 5.88
C GLU A 150 7.95 9.36 6.67
N ASN A 151 7.20 8.76 7.59
CA ASN A 151 7.67 7.67 8.42
C ASN A 151 7.56 6.30 7.72
N VAL A 152 6.76 6.22 6.66
CA VAL A 152 6.63 5.01 5.85
C VAL A 152 7.75 4.98 4.81
N LYS A 153 8.65 4.01 4.92
CA LYS A 153 9.83 3.88 4.05
C LYS A 153 9.68 2.80 2.99
N MET A 154 8.86 1.81 3.26
CA MET A 154 8.67 0.65 2.41
C MET A 154 7.20 0.27 2.34
N LEU A 155 6.83 -0.39 1.26
CA LEU A 155 5.55 -1.06 1.12
C LEU A 155 5.82 -2.54 0.90
N LYS A 156 4.96 -3.38 1.46
CA LYS A 156 4.91 -4.80 1.10
C LYS A 156 3.72 -5.05 0.20
N ILE A 157 3.90 -5.90 -0.78
CA ILE A 157 2.82 -6.38 -1.63
C ILE A 157 2.80 -7.89 -1.67
N LYS A 158 1.61 -8.44 -1.79
CA LYS A 158 1.37 -9.86 -2.04
C LYS A 158 0.65 -10.00 -3.36
N GLY A 159 1.18 -10.81 -4.25
CA GLY A 159 0.58 -11.04 -5.55
C GLY A 159 0.71 -12.47 -6.02
N MET A 160 -0.07 -12.83 -7.00
CA MET A 160 -0.06 -14.14 -7.61
C MET A 160 0.20 -14.03 -9.11
N TRP A 161 1.24 -14.70 -9.54
CA TRP A 161 1.50 -14.97 -10.94
C TRP A 161 0.83 -16.31 -11.32
N TYR A 162 0.18 -16.36 -12.45
CA TYR A 162 -0.47 -17.57 -12.92
C TYR A 162 -0.55 -17.62 -14.45
N ILE A 163 -0.57 -18.82 -14.98
CA ILE A 163 -0.79 -19.08 -16.41
C ILE A 163 -2.25 -19.48 -16.59
N ASP A 164 -2.95 -18.73 -17.43
CA ASP A 164 -4.32 -18.99 -17.80
C ASP A 164 -4.35 -19.97 -19.00
N ARG A 165 -4.95 -21.15 -18.81
CA ARG A 165 -5.05 -22.19 -19.84
C ARG A 165 -5.72 -21.73 -21.12
N ARG A 166 -6.60 -20.75 -21.03
CA ARG A 166 -7.44 -20.31 -22.15
C ARG A 166 -6.66 -19.54 -23.20
N ASP A 167 -5.63 -18.83 -22.81
CA ASP A 167 -4.80 -18.00 -23.68
C ASP A 167 -3.29 -18.26 -23.56
N ALA A 168 -2.91 -19.17 -22.66
CA ALA A 168 -1.52 -19.52 -22.36
C ALA A 168 -0.64 -18.32 -21.97
N GLN A 169 -1.23 -17.27 -21.42
CA GLN A 169 -0.51 -16.07 -21.01
C GLN A 169 -0.20 -16.06 -19.53
N LEU A 170 0.97 -15.55 -19.20
CA LEU A 170 1.36 -15.24 -17.83
C LEU A 170 0.62 -13.97 -17.39
N LYS A 171 -0.11 -14.09 -16.32
CA LYS A 171 -0.91 -13.00 -15.73
C LYS A 171 -0.52 -12.76 -14.29
N TYR A 172 -0.69 -11.53 -13.84
CA TYR A 172 -0.46 -11.13 -12.46
C TYR A 172 -1.74 -10.63 -11.82
N ARG A 173 -1.93 -10.96 -10.56
CA ARG A 173 -3.02 -10.43 -9.74
C ARG A 173 -2.50 -9.99 -8.39
N LEU A 174 -2.61 -8.71 -8.11
CA LEU A 174 -2.28 -8.16 -6.81
C LEU A 174 -3.39 -8.55 -5.81
N LEU A 175 -2.98 -9.06 -4.65
CA LEU A 175 -3.86 -9.57 -3.61
C LEU A 175 -3.87 -8.69 -2.36
N GLY A 176 -2.74 -8.09 -2.02
CA GLY A 176 -2.64 -7.26 -0.83
C GLY A 176 -1.51 -6.27 -0.85
N ILE A 177 -1.67 -5.25 -0.03
CA ILE A 177 -0.71 -4.18 0.19
C ILE A 177 -0.59 -3.91 1.68
N ALA A 178 0.62 -3.73 2.18
CA ALA A 178 0.89 -3.24 3.52
C ALA A 178 1.85 -2.05 3.48
N ALA A 179 1.67 -1.14 4.41
CA ALA A 179 2.63 -0.09 4.70
C ALA A 179 3.59 -0.54 5.81
N MET A 180 4.87 -0.34 5.59
CA MET A 180 5.89 -0.55 6.61
C MET A 180 6.38 0.79 7.14
N GLY A 181 6.25 0.95 8.43
CA GLY A 181 6.68 2.15 9.14
C GLY A 181 7.30 1.83 10.50
N LYS A 182 7.81 2.85 11.14
CA LYS A 182 8.27 2.73 12.53
C LYS A 182 7.05 2.61 13.44
N ASP A 183 7.15 1.75 14.45
CA ASP A 183 6.15 1.68 15.52
C ASP A 183 6.10 3.04 16.28
N PRO A 184 4.96 3.73 16.31
CA PRO A 184 4.82 4.98 17.04
C PRO A 184 5.21 4.87 18.51
N ALA A 185 4.94 3.74 19.16
CA ALA A 185 5.28 3.48 20.55
C ALA A 185 6.81 3.43 20.76
N SER A 186 7.56 2.91 19.79
CA SER A 186 9.02 2.72 19.94
C SER A 186 9.79 4.03 20.07
N TYR A 187 9.34 5.11 19.45
CA TYR A 187 9.97 6.41 19.56
C TYR A 187 9.28 7.38 20.54
N ALA A 188 8.08 7.03 21.00
CA ALA A 188 7.37 7.76 22.04
C ALA A 188 7.87 7.39 23.44
N LEU A 189 8.16 6.11 23.66
CA LEU A 189 8.66 5.62 24.93
C LEU A 189 10.16 5.90 25.06
N ARG A 190 10.54 6.53 26.18
CA ARG A 190 11.91 6.89 26.49
C ARG A 190 12.38 6.14 27.74
N GLY A 191 13.62 5.69 27.71
CA GLY A 191 14.29 5.15 28.87
C GLY A 191 14.70 6.23 29.87
N PRO A 192 15.26 5.86 31.03
CA PRO A 192 15.65 6.78 32.09
C PRO A 192 16.65 7.86 31.66
N ASN A 193 17.45 7.58 30.63
CA ASN A 193 18.46 8.50 30.07
C ASN A 193 17.94 9.26 28.82
N GLY A 194 16.64 9.13 28.50
CA GLY A 194 16.02 9.80 27.35
C GLY A 194 16.21 9.07 26.00
N GLU A 195 16.90 7.91 25.98
CA GLU A 195 16.99 7.07 24.79
C GLU A 195 15.64 6.42 24.44
N PRO A 196 15.34 6.18 23.15
CA PRO A 196 14.15 5.43 22.77
C PRO A 196 14.16 4.02 23.36
N LEU A 197 13.05 3.60 23.95
CA LEU A 197 12.83 2.22 24.37
C LEU A 197 12.43 1.41 23.14
N GLY A 198 13.33 0.54 22.70
CA GLY A 198 13.13 -0.32 21.54
C GLY A 198 14.02 0.05 20.36
N ASN A 199 13.92 -0.73 19.31
CA ASN A 199 14.71 -0.55 18.11
C ASN A 199 14.05 0.52 17.24
N ALA A 200 14.37 1.79 17.46
CA ALA A 200 13.76 2.93 16.77
C ALA A 200 13.91 2.89 15.24
N ASP A 201 14.75 2.00 14.71
CA ASP A 201 14.98 1.82 13.29
C ASP A 201 14.27 0.58 12.72
N GLU A 202 13.63 -0.22 13.55
CA GLU A 202 12.87 -1.37 13.11
C GLU A 202 11.58 -0.95 12.42
N LEU A 203 11.36 -1.47 11.21
CA LEU A 203 10.14 -1.25 10.45
C LEU A 203 9.20 -2.44 10.67
N ILE A 204 7.98 -2.13 11.05
CA ILE A 204 6.91 -3.10 11.23
C ILE A 204 5.82 -2.92 10.17
N ASP A 205 5.08 -3.99 9.90
CA ASP A 205 3.87 -3.90 9.09
C ASP A 205 2.78 -3.21 9.92
N LEU A 206 2.34 -2.05 9.47
CA LEU A 206 1.33 -1.26 10.20
C LEU A 206 -0.05 -1.90 10.07
N PHE A 207 -0.42 -2.24 8.85
CA PHE A 207 -1.64 -2.98 8.52
C PHE A 207 -1.57 -3.52 7.09
N TRP A 208 -2.27 -4.60 6.83
CA TRP A 208 -2.46 -5.17 5.51
C TRP A 208 -3.85 -4.86 4.98
N VAL A 209 -3.93 -4.43 3.74
CA VAL A 209 -5.19 -4.18 3.02
C VAL A 209 -5.36 -5.25 1.96
N PHE A 210 -6.52 -5.89 1.93
CA PHE A 210 -6.89 -6.76 0.82
C PHE A 210 -7.17 -5.91 -0.42
N TYR A 211 -6.27 -5.99 -1.41
CA TYR A 211 -6.24 -5.08 -2.54
C TYR A 211 -7.55 -4.98 -3.32
N PRO A 212 -8.28 -6.10 -3.61
CA PRO A 212 -9.55 -6.00 -4.32
C PRO A 212 -10.58 -5.08 -3.66
N SER A 213 -10.57 -4.97 -2.33
CA SER A 213 -11.49 -4.08 -1.59
C SER A 213 -11.07 -2.60 -1.64
N ALA A 214 -9.80 -2.32 -1.93
CA ALA A 214 -9.25 -0.97 -2.02
C ALA A 214 -9.29 -0.38 -3.44
N ARG A 215 -9.55 -1.19 -4.47
CA ARG A 215 -9.43 -0.80 -5.87
C ARG A 215 -10.29 0.41 -6.25
N GLU A 216 -11.50 0.54 -5.72
CA GLU A 216 -12.34 1.70 -6.00
C GLU A 216 -11.72 3.01 -5.49
N VAL A 217 -11.11 2.98 -4.30
CA VAL A 217 -10.42 4.12 -3.72
C VAL A 217 -9.18 4.46 -4.54
N LEU A 218 -8.37 3.45 -4.88
CA LEU A 218 -7.12 3.60 -5.63
C LEU A 218 -7.34 4.05 -7.08
N ALA A 219 -8.42 3.62 -7.73
CA ALA A 219 -8.78 4.02 -9.09
C ALA A 219 -9.29 5.47 -9.18
N ASN A 220 -9.71 6.06 -8.05
CA ASN A 220 -10.17 7.45 -8.00
C ASN A 220 -9.08 8.43 -7.54
N ALA A 221 -7.92 7.94 -7.12
CA ALA A 221 -6.80 8.75 -6.68
C ALA A 221 -5.72 8.85 -7.77
N ILE A 222 -5.45 10.10 -8.18
CA ILE A 222 -4.46 10.40 -9.20
C ILE A 222 -3.08 10.42 -8.55
N VAL A 223 -2.13 9.77 -9.21
CA VAL A 223 -0.72 9.77 -8.82
C VAL A 223 -0.02 11.00 -9.37
N PHE A 224 0.88 11.57 -8.57
CA PHE A 224 1.74 12.63 -9.05
C PHE A 224 2.65 12.12 -10.18
N ASN A 225 2.42 12.61 -11.40
CA ASN A 225 3.19 12.25 -12.59
C ASN A 225 3.96 13.47 -13.12
N ASN A 226 5.24 13.52 -12.82
CA ASN A 226 6.13 14.62 -13.24
C ASN A 226 6.52 14.56 -14.74
N LYS A 227 6.29 13.45 -15.43
CA LYS A 227 6.82 13.23 -16.77
C LYS A 227 5.80 13.30 -17.90
N ASN A 228 4.53 13.19 -17.59
CA ASN A 228 3.50 13.15 -18.62
C ASN A 228 2.21 13.80 -18.13
N LEU A 229 2.07 15.09 -18.41
CA LEU A 229 0.88 15.89 -18.11
C LEU A 229 -0.35 15.46 -18.93
N SER A 230 -0.18 14.53 -19.87
CA SER A 230 -1.23 14.18 -20.83
C SER A 230 -2.08 12.97 -20.44
N SER A 231 -1.76 12.25 -19.35
CA SER A 231 -2.60 11.15 -18.87
C SER A 231 -2.65 11.13 -17.34
N ASP A 232 -3.87 11.17 -16.81
CA ASP A 232 -4.13 10.94 -15.41
C ASP A 232 -3.89 9.46 -15.11
N LEU A 233 -2.83 9.16 -14.36
CA LEU A 233 -2.47 7.83 -13.92
C LEU A 233 -2.98 7.65 -12.49
N THR A 234 -3.72 6.59 -12.24
CA THR A 234 -4.22 6.26 -10.90
C THR A 234 -3.29 5.29 -10.18
N PHE A 235 -3.45 5.17 -8.85
CA PHE A 235 -2.70 4.15 -8.10
C PHE A 235 -3.09 2.73 -8.53
N ASP A 236 -4.36 2.48 -8.87
CA ASP A 236 -4.80 1.18 -9.39
C ASP A 236 -4.09 0.85 -10.71
N ASP A 237 -3.97 1.81 -11.63
CA ASP A 237 -3.26 1.62 -12.90
C ASP A 237 -1.77 1.34 -12.68
N LEU A 238 -1.13 2.10 -11.78
CA LEU A 238 0.29 1.98 -11.49
C LEU A 238 0.63 0.60 -10.91
N LEU A 239 -0.18 0.14 -9.96
CA LEU A 239 0.00 -1.14 -9.28
C LEU A 239 -0.30 -2.32 -10.21
N ASN A 240 -1.39 -2.26 -10.99
CA ASN A 240 -1.73 -3.34 -11.93
C ASN A 240 -0.75 -3.43 -13.10
N ALA A 241 -0.27 -2.30 -13.59
CA ALA A 241 0.76 -2.27 -14.65
C ALA A 241 2.17 -2.60 -14.11
N ARG A 242 2.32 -2.85 -12.81
CA ARG A 242 3.60 -3.12 -12.13
C ARG A 242 4.70 -2.10 -12.49
N ARG A 243 4.36 -0.82 -12.51
CA ARG A 243 5.31 0.26 -12.80
C ARG A 243 6.08 0.70 -11.56
N PHE A 244 6.76 -0.26 -10.93
CA PHE A 244 7.58 -0.07 -9.74
C PHE A 244 8.74 -1.07 -9.72
N SER A 245 9.74 -0.78 -8.91
CA SER A 245 10.81 -1.70 -8.55
C SER A 245 10.47 -2.39 -7.23
N SER A 246 10.74 -3.69 -7.15
CA SER A 246 10.48 -4.49 -5.97
C SER A 246 11.45 -5.64 -5.83
N ILE A 247 11.62 -6.11 -4.59
CA ILE A 247 12.46 -7.25 -4.22
C ILE A 247 11.55 -8.34 -3.64
N ILE A 248 11.59 -9.53 -4.21
CA ILE A 248 10.87 -10.69 -3.66
C ILE A 248 11.59 -11.14 -2.41
N TYR A 249 10.88 -11.22 -1.27
CA TYR A 249 11.43 -11.73 -0.01
C TYR A 249 10.84 -13.08 0.38
N ARG A 250 9.74 -13.47 -0.23
CA ARG A 250 9.05 -14.74 0.02
C ARG A 250 8.34 -15.21 -1.23
N SER A 251 8.34 -16.50 -1.46
CA SER A 251 7.57 -17.15 -2.53
C SER A 251 6.88 -18.42 -2.03
N GLU A 252 5.75 -18.71 -2.64
CA GLU A 252 5.00 -19.93 -2.42
C GLU A 252 4.61 -20.52 -3.78
N ASN A 253 4.98 -21.78 -3.97
CA ASN A 253 4.63 -22.56 -5.13
C ASN A 253 4.14 -23.95 -4.70
N GLY A 254 3.77 -24.79 -5.65
CA GLY A 254 3.31 -26.16 -5.35
C GLY A 254 4.31 -27.06 -4.59
N TYR A 255 5.55 -26.63 -4.43
CA TYR A 255 6.62 -27.39 -3.76
C TYR A 255 6.95 -26.86 -2.34
N GLY A 256 6.44 -25.70 -1.96
CA GLY A 256 6.66 -25.15 -0.62
C GLY A 256 6.55 -23.63 -0.53
N THR A 257 6.58 -23.17 0.70
CA THR A 257 6.57 -21.76 1.07
C THR A 257 7.84 -21.45 1.85
N GLY A 258 8.54 -20.38 1.51
CA GLY A 258 9.75 -19.98 2.25
C GLY A 258 10.07 -18.51 2.13
N ASN A 259 10.47 -17.89 3.27
CA ASN A 259 11.13 -16.60 3.21
C ASN A 259 12.58 -16.84 2.77
N ILE A 260 13.08 -15.97 1.92
CA ILE A 260 14.47 -16.08 1.45
C ILE A 260 15.46 -16.01 2.63
N LYS A 261 15.17 -15.19 3.65
CA LYS A 261 15.99 -15.08 4.87
C LYS A 261 16.11 -16.36 5.67
N ASP A 262 15.12 -17.27 5.57
CA ASP A 262 15.10 -18.50 6.35
C ASP A 262 16.14 -19.52 5.83
N TYR A 263 16.40 -19.53 4.54
CA TYR A 263 17.37 -20.43 3.92
C TYR A 263 18.65 -19.74 3.41
N ILE A 264 18.65 -18.41 3.31
CA ILE A 264 19.84 -17.59 3.04
C ILE A 264 19.98 -16.55 4.17
N PRO A 265 20.42 -16.94 5.35
CA PRO A 265 20.59 -16.00 6.46
C PRO A 265 21.86 -15.15 6.25
N ASN A 266 21.81 -13.89 6.69
CA ASN A 266 22.98 -13.00 6.85
C ASN A 266 23.77 -12.65 5.57
N ASP A 267 23.24 -12.91 4.37
CA ASP A 267 23.85 -12.51 3.11
C ASP A 267 22.86 -11.76 2.23
N ALA A 268 22.91 -10.43 2.30
CA ALA A 268 22.01 -9.58 1.55
C ALA A 268 22.18 -9.71 0.02
N ASN A 269 23.41 -9.94 -0.46
CA ASN A 269 23.66 -10.10 -1.90
C ASN A 269 23.08 -11.41 -2.41
N ALA A 270 23.31 -12.50 -1.70
CA ALA A 270 22.72 -13.79 -2.05
C ALA A 270 21.19 -13.78 -1.96
N GLN A 271 20.60 -13.00 -1.04
CA GLN A 271 19.13 -12.81 -0.99
C GLN A 271 18.62 -12.05 -2.22
N LEU A 272 19.35 -11.05 -2.70
CA LEU A 272 19.00 -10.32 -3.93
C LEU A 272 19.12 -11.22 -5.17
N GLU A 273 20.20 -11.99 -5.29
CA GLU A 273 20.38 -12.96 -6.37
C GLU A 273 19.23 -14.00 -6.40
N GLU A 274 18.82 -14.47 -5.22
CA GLU A 274 17.70 -15.39 -5.10
C GLU A 274 16.37 -14.74 -5.50
N SER A 275 16.14 -13.48 -5.13
CA SER A 275 14.98 -12.71 -5.60
C SER A 275 14.94 -12.64 -7.14
N GLU A 276 16.08 -12.34 -7.77
CA GLU A 276 16.18 -12.32 -9.24
C GLU A 276 15.99 -13.71 -9.85
N ARG A 277 16.51 -14.76 -9.20
CA ARG A 277 16.29 -16.14 -9.63
C ARG A 277 14.80 -16.50 -9.63
N ILE A 278 14.06 -16.09 -8.60
CA ILE A 278 12.60 -16.33 -8.52
C ILE A 278 11.88 -15.53 -9.63
N LYS A 279 12.27 -14.28 -9.90
CA LYS A 279 11.71 -13.51 -11.02
C LYS A 279 11.93 -14.22 -12.36
N ASN A 280 13.12 -14.76 -12.59
CA ASN A 280 13.43 -15.51 -13.79
C ASN A 280 12.59 -16.82 -13.88
N GLN A 281 12.40 -17.52 -12.79
CA GLN A 281 11.51 -18.69 -12.74
C GLN A 281 10.05 -18.35 -13.14
N ILE A 282 9.57 -17.16 -12.75
CA ILE A 282 8.24 -16.70 -13.15
C ILE A 282 8.18 -16.48 -14.67
N LEU A 283 9.21 -15.89 -15.26
CA LEU A 283 9.30 -15.70 -16.72
C LEU A 283 9.45 -17.04 -17.47
N GLU A 284 10.19 -17.98 -16.90
CA GLU A 284 10.33 -19.33 -17.45
C GLU A 284 9.00 -20.10 -17.49
N MET A 285 8.10 -19.86 -16.52
CA MET A 285 6.77 -20.47 -16.56
C MET A 285 6.02 -20.18 -17.86
N GLU A 286 6.17 -18.96 -18.40
CA GLU A 286 5.54 -18.58 -19.68
C GLU A 286 6.25 -19.26 -20.86
N ASN A 287 7.57 -19.28 -20.87
CA ASN A 287 8.35 -19.91 -21.94
C ASN A 287 8.10 -21.42 -22.05
N ASP A 288 7.93 -22.09 -20.92
CA ASP A 288 7.62 -23.54 -20.88
C ASP A 288 6.31 -23.87 -21.59
N MET A 289 5.35 -22.95 -21.61
CA MET A 289 4.05 -23.17 -22.27
C MET A 289 4.14 -23.19 -23.81
N TRP A 290 5.17 -22.54 -24.35
CA TRP A 290 5.36 -22.46 -25.81
C TRP A 290 6.21 -23.62 -26.38
N ASN A 291 6.80 -24.43 -25.51
CA ASN A 291 7.68 -25.54 -25.89
C ASN A 291 6.97 -26.92 -25.94
N TYR A 292 5.64 -26.92 -25.80
CA TYR A 292 4.80 -28.14 -25.90
C TYR A 292 3.94 -28.17 -27.14
#